data_484d73aa996aa87a51eabfc9b6695c75
#
_entry.id   484d73aa996aa87a51eabfc9b6695c75
#
_cell.length_a   1.000
_cell.length_b   1.000
_cell.length_c   1.000
_cell.angle_alpha   90.00
_cell.angle_beta   90.00
_cell.angle_gamma   90.00
#
_symmetry.space_group_name_H-M   'P 1'
#
loop_
_entity.id
_entity.type
_entity.pdbx_description
1 polymer ?
#
loop_
_entity_poly.entity_id
_entity_poly.type
_entity_poly.pdbx_seq_one_letter_code
_entity_poly.pdbx_strand_id
1 'polypeptide(L)'
;GALDIDEYPLDHNKLIDKLEELKVPCIVCRSKSGGAHIFFFFKEWMNAGDFRDKAAEISSALGHGRCEIFPKQEQILVERGDVGNFINLPYFDSEQTLRYAIIRREGAYVEASLSEFIEEIQKVKTLPKDFLTLPIGGPVDLLPNYIPCLRTKLAIGVFEGERNRTAFQL
;
A
#
# COMPACT_ATOMS: atom_id res chain seq x y z
N GLY A 1 1.95 -1.86 -8.28
CA GLY A 1 1.13 -0.83 -7.65
C GLY A 1 1.84 -0.14 -6.51
N ALA A 2 1.26 0.94 -5.98
CA ALA A 2 1.88 1.65 -4.86
C ALA A 2 0.86 2.33 -3.94
N LEU A 3 1.25 2.54 -2.68
CA LEU A 3 0.63 3.47 -1.73
C LEU A 3 1.55 4.68 -1.57
N ASP A 4 0.97 5.87 -1.50
CA ASP A 4 1.67 7.13 -1.28
C ASP A 4 1.21 7.75 0.05
N ILE A 5 2.07 7.70 1.06
CA ILE A 5 1.80 8.18 2.42
C ILE A 5 2.45 9.54 2.60
N ASP A 6 1.65 10.60 2.53
CA ASP A 6 2.06 12.00 2.68
C ASP A 6 1.82 12.51 4.12
N GLU A 7 2.38 11.81 5.10
CA GLU A 7 2.31 12.21 6.50
C GLU A 7 3.70 12.63 7.02
N TYR A 8 3.74 13.66 7.85
CA TYR A 8 5.00 14.25 8.33
C TYR A 8 4.89 14.65 9.82
N PRO A 9 5.83 14.24 10.70
CA PRO A 9 6.93 13.28 10.44
C PRO A 9 6.43 11.84 10.35
N LEU A 10 7.03 11.02 9.48
CA LEU A 10 6.73 9.60 9.33
C LEU A 10 7.88 8.75 9.90
N ASP A 11 7.56 7.81 10.77
CA ASP A 11 8.50 6.80 11.27
C ASP A 11 8.52 5.59 10.31
N HIS A 12 9.45 5.60 9.37
CA HIS A 12 9.60 4.56 8.37
C HIS A 12 9.91 3.19 8.99
N ASN A 13 10.64 3.15 10.11
CA ASN A 13 11.01 1.89 10.75
C ASN A 13 9.77 1.21 11.32
N LYS A 14 8.91 1.95 12.03
CA LYS A 14 7.63 1.42 12.53
C LYS A 14 6.70 1.00 11.41
N LEU A 15 6.71 1.73 10.28
CA LEU A 15 5.90 1.37 9.11
C LEU A 15 6.37 0.02 8.54
N ILE A 16 7.68 -0.19 8.41
CA ILE A 16 8.26 -1.43 7.91
C ILE A 16 7.96 -2.58 8.90
N ASP A 17 8.18 -2.38 10.21
CA ASP A 17 7.85 -3.39 11.22
C ASP A 17 6.40 -3.87 11.11
N LYS A 18 5.48 -2.95 10.97
CA LYS A 18 4.05 -3.27 10.85
C LYS A 18 3.71 -4.02 9.55
N LEU A 19 4.36 -3.67 8.45
CA LEU A 19 4.22 -4.39 7.17
C LEU A 19 4.78 -5.81 7.26
N GLU A 20 5.91 -6.00 7.95
CA GLU A 20 6.50 -7.32 8.22
C GLU A 20 5.61 -8.17 9.12
N GLU A 21 5.02 -7.60 10.19
CA GLU A 21 4.05 -8.28 11.07
C GLU A 21 2.83 -8.76 10.27
N LEU A 22 2.32 -7.93 9.37
CA LEU A 22 1.21 -8.27 8.47
C LEU A 22 1.63 -9.19 7.31
N LYS A 23 2.93 -9.49 7.17
CA LYS A 23 3.52 -10.29 6.08
C LYS A 23 3.19 -9.76 4.69
N VAL A 24 3.12 -8.44 4.56
CA VAL A 24 2.83 -7.78 3.29
C VAL A 24 4.09 -7.75 2.42
N PRO A 25 4.09 -8.39 1.23
CA PRO A 25 5.25 -8.41 0.34
C PRO A 25 5.38 -7.08 -0.41
N CYS A 26 6.20 -6.18 0.09
CA CYS A 26 6.37 -4.84 -0.45
C CYS A 26 7.77 -4.27 -0.15
N ILE A 27 8.09 -3.13 -0.75
CA ILE A 27 9.28 -2.35 -0.43
C ILE A 27 8.84 -0.93 -0.04
N VAL A 28 9.32 -0.46 1.09
CA VAL A 28 9.11 0.92 1.54
C VAL A 28 10.24 1.79 1.03
N CYS A 29 9.87 2.85 0.32
CA CYS A 29 10.80 3.87 -0.16
C CYS A 29 10.47 5.22 0.47
N ARG A 30 11.50 5.94 0.89
CA ARG A 30 11.33 7.33 1.32
C ARG A 30 10.91 8.20 0.14
N SER A 31 9.88 9.02 0.32
CA SER A 31 9.48 10.02 -0.67
C SER A 31 10.33 11.29 -0.55
N LYS A 32 10.25 12.17 -1.56
CA LYS A 32 11.00 13.44 -1.58
C LYS A 32 10.82 14.27 -0.31
N SER A 33 9.59 14.36 0.17
CA SER A 33 9.21 15.21 1.31
C SER A 33 9.40 14.53 2.67
N GLY A 34 9.79 13.24 2.69
CA GLY A 34 9.99 12.47 3.92
C GLY A 34 8.82 11.59 4.32
N GLY A 35 7.76 11.51 3.51
CA GLY A 35 6.74 10.47 3.58
C GLY A 35 7.23 9.15 3.00
N ALA A 36 6.34 8.23 2.67
CA ALA A 36 6.70 6.94 2.12
C ALA A 36 5.88 6.57 0.89
N HIS A 37 6.56 5.97 -0.09
CA HIS A 37 5.94 5.18 -1.13
C HIS A 37 6.12 3.69 -0.80
N ILE A 38 5.04 2.93 -0.73
CA ILE A 38 5.09 1.48 -0.54
C ILE A 38 4.84 0.85 -1.91
N PHE A 39 5.84 0.18 -2.46
CA PHE A 39 5.75 -0.45 -3.78
C PHE A 39 5.45 -1.94 -3.68
N PHE A 40 4.50 -2.40 -4.52
CA PHE A 40 4.11 -3.80 -4.66
C PHE A 40 4.49 -4.31 -6.04
N PHE A 41 5.13 -5.47 -6.09
CA PHE A 41 5.63 -6.09 -7.30
C PHE A 41 4.99 -7.46 -7.51
N PHE A 42 4.54 -7.72 -8.75
CA PHE A 42 3.84 -8.95 -9.09
C PHE A 42 4.60 -9.75 -10.15
N LYS A 43 4.45 -11.08 -10.09
CA LYS A 43 5.01 -12.00 -11.08
C LYS A 43 4.19 -12.05 -12.36
N GLU A 44 2.94 -11.64 -12.29
CA GLU A 44 1.95 -11.66 -13.36
C GLU A 44 1.13 -10.36 -13.35
N TRP A 45 0.40 -10.10 -14.42
CA TRP A 45 -0.53 -8.97 -14.48
C TRP A 45 -1.64 -9.13 -13.45
N MET A 46 -2.03 -8.02 -12.86
CA MET A 46 -3.08 -7.91 -11.85
C MET A 46 -4.10 -6.86 -12.27
N ASN A 47 -5.38 -7.15 -12.02
CA ASN A 47 -6.43 -6.16 -12.22
C ASN A 47 -6.22 -4.96 -11.28
N ALA A 48 -6.39 -3.75 -11.81
CA ALA A 48 -6.18 -2.53 -11.03
C ALA A 48 -7.21 -2.33 -9.92
N GLY A 49 -8.47 -2.71 -10.15
CA GLY A 49 -9.53 -2.67 -9.13
C GLY A 49 -9.21 -3.60 -7.96
N ASP A 50 -8.93 -4.89 -8.26
CA ASP A 50 -8.58 -5.87 -7.23
C ASP A 50 -7.34 -5.44 -6.40
N PHE A 51 -6.34 -4.87 -7.08
CA PHE A 51 -5.19 -4.30 -6.39
C PHE A 51 -5.60 -3.17 -5.44
N ARG A 52 -6.41 -2.22 -5.93
CA ARG A 52 -6.83 -1.05 -5.16
C ARG A 52 -7.61 -1.44 -3.92
N ASP A 53 -8.53 -2.40 -4.03
CA ASP A 53 -9.32 -2.89 -2.91
C ASP A 53 -8.41 -3.49 -1.83
N LYS A 54 -7.49 -4.36 -2.22
CA LYS A 54 -6.53 -4.96 -1.27
C LYS A 54 -5.55 -3.95 -0.69
N ALA A 55 -5.08 -3.00 -1.49
CA ALA A 55 -4.21 -1.93 -1.04
C ALA A 55 -4.93 -1.00 -0.03
N ALA A 56 -6.24 -0.77 -0.20
CA ALA A 56 -7.06 -0.02 0.76
C ALA A 56 -7.20 -0.76 2.10
N GLU A 57 -7.37 -2.08 2.10
CA GLU A 57 -7.33 -2.89 3.32
C GLU A 57 -5.99 -2.74 4.05
N ILE A 58 -4.87 -2.88 3.30
CA ILE A 58 -3.52 -2.75 3.85
C ILE A 58 -3.32 -1.36 4.44
N SER A 59 -3.62 -0.29 3.69
CA SER A 59 -3.44 1.08 4.16
C SER A 59 -4.25 1.38 5.42
N SER A 60 -5.47 0.87 5.50
CA SER A 60 -6.32 0.99 6.69
C SER A 60 -5.74 0.25 7.89
N ALA A 61 -5.23 -0.98 7.69
CA ALA A 61 -4.59 -1.75 8.74
C ALA A 61 -3.31 -1.08 9.27
N LEU A 62 -2.59 -0.35 8.39
CA LEU A 62 -1.43 0.45 8.77
C LEU A 62 -1.81 1.72 9.54
N GLY A 63 -3.07 2.16 9.48
CA GLY A 63 -3.55 3.41 10.07
C GLY A 63 -3.48 4.60 9.10
N HIS A 64 -3.18 4.35 7.82
CA HIS A 64 -3.03 5.35 6.76
C HIS A 64 -4.14 5.24 5.69
N GLY A 65 -5.37 4.96 6.09
CA GLY A 65 -6.50 4.70 5.18
C GLY A 65 -6.89 5.87 4.25
N ARG A 66 -6.23 7.02 4.39
CA ARG A 66 -6.42 8.20 3.51
C ARG A 66 -5.30 8.38 2.49
N CYS A 67 -4.31 7.50 2.47
CA CYS A 67 -3.19 7.61 1.53
C CYS A 67 -3.66 7.39 0.09
N GLU A 68 -2.92 7.93 -0.87
CA GLU A 68 -3.20 7.72 -2.28
C GLU A 68 -2.79 6.32 -2.73
N ILE A 69 -3.63 5.70 -3.57
CA ILE A 69 -3.38 4.36 -4.13
C ILE A 69 -3.14 4.49 -5.63
N PHE A 70 -2.03 3.95 -6.12
CA PHE A 70 -1.66 3.94 -7.53
C PHE A 70 -1.65 2.52 -8.09
N PRO A 71 -2.33 2.30 -9.25
CA PRO A 71 -3.00 3.27 -10.11
C PRO A 71 -4.24 3.89 -9.44
N LYS A 72 -4.53 5.17 -9.74
CA LYS A 72 -5.72 5.86 -9.25
C LYS A 72 -6.98 5.43 -10.00
N GLN A 73 -6.83 5.02 -11.25
CA GLN A 73 -7.93 4.54 -12.11
C GLN A 73 -7.88 3.01 -12.24
N GLU A 74 -9.06 2.40 -12.29
CA GLU A 74 -9.21 0.98 -12.63
C GLU A 74 -9.11 0.73 -14.13
N GLN A 75 -9.52 1.72 -14.93
CA GLN A 75 -9.51 1.66 -16.38
C GLN A 75 -9.02 2.99 -16.96
N ILE A 76 -8.34 2.91 -18.08
CA ILE A 76 -7.92 4.05 -18.89
C ILE A 76 -8.63 3.94 -20.23
N LEU A 77 -9.42 4.97 -20.58
CA LEU A 77 -10.10 5.06 -21.86
C LEU A 77 -9.21 5.81 -22.87
N VAL A 78 -8.26 5.07 -23.45
CA VAL A 78 -7.28 5.62 -24.40
C VAL A 78 -7.96 6.36 -25.58
N GLU A 79 -9.12 5.88 -26.02
CA GLU A 79 -9.94 6.49 -27.08
C GLU A 79 -10.42 7.91 -26.72
N ARG A 80 -10.49 8.24 -25.44
CA ARG A 80 -10.83 9.58 -24.94
C ARG A 80 -9.61 10.45 -24.64
N GLY A 81 -8.42 9.93 -24.90
CA GLY A 81 -7.17 10.60 -24.57
C GLY A 81 -6.82 10.57 -23.07
N ASP A 82 -7.44 9.67 -22.31
CA ASP A 82 -7.11 9.51 -20.91
C ASP A 82 -5.66 9.06 -20.74
N VAL A 83 -4.96 9.68 -19.80
CA VAL A 83 -3.64 9.28 -19.35
C VAL A 83 -3.73 8.85 -17.90
N GLY A 84 -2.99 7.79 -17.53
CA GLY A 84 -2.93 7.34 -16.16
C GLY A 84 -2.25 8.36 -15.24
N ASN A 85 -2.47 8.24 -13.95
CA ASN A 85 -1.69 8.96 -12.94
C ASN A 85 -0.33 8.28 -12.77
N PHE A 86 0.69 9.07 -12.50
CA PHE A 86 2.03 8.56 -12.23
C PHE A 86 2.42 8.79 -10.76
N ILE A 87 3.31 7.95 -10.27
CA ILE A 87 4.03 8.12 -9.02
C ILE A 87 5.53 8.19 -9.33
N ASN A 88 6.26 9.04 -8.61
CA ASN A 88 7.69 9.13 -8.80
C ASN A 88 8.39 7.84 -8.38
N LEU A 89 9.23 7.31 -9.25
CA LEU A 89 10.03 6.13 -8.94
C LEU A 89 11.10 6.45 -7.88
N PRO A 90 11.47 5.49 -7.05
CA PRO A 90 12.62 5.62 -6.17
C PRO A 90 13.90 5.83 -7.00
N TYR A 91 14.90 6.43 -6.41
CA TYR A 91 16.20 6.76 -7.02
C TYR A 91 16.16 7.82 -8.14
N PHE A 92 14.97 8.29 -8.56
CA PHE A 92 14.93 9.42 -9.48
C PHE A 92 15.46 10.67 -8.78
N ASP A 93 16.58 11.20 -9.26
CA ASP A 93 17.28 12.35 -8.67
C ASP A 93 17.55 12.16 -7.15
N SER A 94 17.96 10.95 -6.78
CA SER A 94 18.05 10.52 -5.37
C SER A 94 19.07 11.31 -4.56
N GLU A 95 20.16 11.79 -5.16
CA GLU A 95 21.16 12.62 -4.49
C GLU A 95 20.58 13.95 -4.00
N GLN A 96 19.60 14.52 -4.72
CA GLN A 96 18.96 15.77 -4.34
C GLN A 96 17.65 15.55 -3.56
N THR A 97 16.92 14.48 -3.86
CA THR A 97 15.56 14.27 -3.34
C THR A 97 15.49 13.25 -2.22
N LEU A 98 16.56 12.57 -1.91
CA LEU A 98 16.64 11.52 -0.88
C LEU A 98 15.58 10.42 -1.05
N ARG A 99 15.28 10.05 -2.30
CA ARG A 99 14.36 8.96 -2.64
C ARG A 99 15.12 7.65 -2.73
N TYR A 100 14.98 6.82 -1.74
CA TYR A 100 15.65 5.50 -1.68
C TYR A 100 14.77 4.49 -0.97
N ALA A 101 15.00 3.22 -1.22
CA ALA A 101 14.39 2.14 -0.47
C ALA A 101 15.07 2.00 0.90
N ILE A 102 14.26 1.63 1.88
CA ILE A 102 14.75 1.31 3.24
C ILE A 102 14.62 -0.20 3.40
N ILE A 103 15.74 -0.84 3.70
CA ILE A 103 15.81 -2.30 3.92
C ILE A 103 16.35 -2.61 5.31
N ARG A 104 16.05 -3.82 5.80
CA ARG A 104 16.66 -4.32 7.04
C ARG A 104 17.94 -5.11 6.70
N ARG A 105 19.05 -4.70 7.31
CA ARG A 105 20.33 -5.40 7.22
C ARG A 105 20.88 -5.63 8.62
N GLU A 106 21.15 -6.87 8.99
CA GLU A 106 21.67 -7.25 10.32
C GLU A 106 20.88 -6.65 11.50
N GLY A 107 19.55 -6.53 11.33
CA GLY A 107 18.65 -5.96 12.33
C GLY A 107 18.51 -4.44 12.32
N ALA A 108 19.33 -3.72 11.55
CA ALA A 108 19.25 -2.27 11.38
C ALA A 108 18.51 -1.88 10.08
N TYR A 109 17.84 -0.73 10.10
CA TYR A 109 17.25 -0.13 8.90
C TYR A 109 18.32 0.72 8.22
N VAL A 110 18.51 0.46 6.94
CA VAL A 110 19.52 1.15 6.12
C VAL A 110 18.96 1.56 4.77
N GLU A 111 19.54 2.61 4.21
CA GLU A 111 19.29 2.99 2.82
C GLU A 111 19.86 1.92 1.89
N ALA A 112 19.03 1.44 0.97
CA ALA A 112 19.48 0.51 -0.06
C ALA A 112 20.07 1.27 -1.24
N SER A 113 21.11 0.72 -1.85
CA SER A 113 21.54 1.11 -3.19
C SER A 113 20.50 0.68 -4.24
N LEU A 114 20.58 1.23 -5.45
CA LEU A 114 19.70 0.83 -6.55
C LEU A 114 19.83 -0.67 -6.87
N SER A 115 21.03 -1.23 -6.81
CA SER A 115 21.26 -2.67 -7.05
C SER A 115 20.57 -3.52 -5.98
N GLU A 116 20.71 -3.16 -4.71
CA GLU A 116 20.05 -3.86 -3.61
C GLU A 116 18.51 -3.73 -3.71
N PHE A 117 18.00 -2.58 -4.10
CA PHE A 117 16.57 -2.42 -4.35
C PHE A 117 16.06 -3.37 -5.44
N ILE A 118 16.81 -3.53 -6.55
CA ILE A 118 16.47 -4.47 -7.62
C ILE A 118 16.50 -5.92 -7.12
N GLU A 119 17.46 -6.27 -6.26
CA GLU A 119 17.51 -7.60 -5.64
C GLU A 119 16.32 -7.82 -4.70
N GLU A 120 15.96 -6.82 -3.87
CA GLU A 120 14.80 -6.91 -3.00
C GLU A 120 13.49 -7.09 -3.78
N ILE A 121 13.33 -6.44 -4.95
CA ILE A 121 12.18 -6.67 -5.82
C ILE A 121 12.01 -8.17 -6.14
N GLN A 122 13.11 -8.88 -6.43
CA GLN A 122 13.01 -10.31 -6.75
C GLN A 122 12.56 -11.16 -5.54
N LYS A 123 12.89 -10.74 -4.33
CA LYS A 123 12.49 -11.43 -3.09
C LYS A 123 11.01 -11.21 -2.75
N VAL A 124 10.52 -9.96 -2.91
CA VAL A 124 9.15 -9.59 -2.54
C VAL A 124 8.11 -9.84 -3.64
N LYS A 125 8.54 -10.11 -4.87
CA LYS A 125 7.63 -10.43 -5.97
C LYS A 125 6.66 -11.55 -5.61
N THR A 126 5.36 -11.30 -5.71
CA THR A 126 4.31 -12.26 -5.35
C THR A 126 3.35 -12.53 -6.51
N LEU A 127 2.61 -13.61 -6.47
CA LEU A 127 1.50 -13.85 -7.39
C LEU A 127 0.29 -12.99 -6.99
N PRO A 128 -0.51 -12.48 -7.94
CA PRO A 128 -1.72 -11.72 -7.62
C PRO A 128 -2.65 -12.44 -6.65
N LYS A 129 -2.90 -13.73 -6.85
CA LYS A 129 -3.74 -14.55 -5.97
C LYS A 129 -3.25 -14.58 -4.53
N ASP A 130 -1.94 -14.69 -4.32
CA ASP A 130 -1.35 -14.76 -2.99
C ASP A 130 -1.46 -13.40 -2.28
N PHE A 131 -1.29 -12.30 -3.02
CA PHE A 131 -1.49 -10.95 -2.52
C PHE A 131 -2.95 -10.70 -2.10
N LEU A 132 -3.91 -11.10 -2.93
CA LEU A 132 -5.35 -10.91 -2.65
C LEU A 132 -5.82 -11.71 -1.42
N THR A 133 -5.19 -12.84 -1.13
CA THR A 133 -5.53 -13.70 0.00
C THR A 133 -4.77 -13.36 1.28
N LEU A 134 -3.94 -12.32 1.29
CA LEU A 134 -3.27 -11.88 2.52
C LEU A 134 -4.30 -11.61 3.63
N PRO A 135 -4.12 -12.17 4.84
CA PRO A 135 -5.02 -11.97 5.97
C PRO A 135 -4.77 -10.59 6.58
N ILE A 136 -5.22 -9.55 5.89
CA ILE A 136 -5.12 -8.16 6.36
C ILE A 136 -6.36 -7.84 7.19
N GLY A 137 -6.15 -7.34 8.38
CA GLY A 137 -7.22 -7.10 9.36
C GLY A 137 -7.28 -8.20 10.40
N GLY A 138 -7.64 -7.83 11.64
CA GLY A 138 -7.86 -8.78 12.73
C GLY A 138 -8.93 -9.80 12.34
N PRO A 139 -9.11 -10.84 13.14
CA PRO A 139 -9.99 -11.94 12.79
C PRO A 139 -11.38 -11.42 12.46
N VAL A 140 -11.79 -11.64 11.20
CA VAL A 140 -13.14 -11.32 10.69
C VAL A 140 -14.24 -12.04 11.52
N ASP A 141 -13.81 -12.95 12.38
CA ASP A 141 -14.66 -13.75 13.29
C ASP A 141 -15.33 -12.96 14.42
N LEU A 142 -14.95 -11.70 14.67
CA LEU A 142 -15.59 -10.89 15.70
C LEU A 142 -17.01 -10.41 15.34
N LEU A 143 -17.43 -10.56 14.08
CA LEU A 143 -18.73 -10.09 13.60
C LEU A 143 -19.43 -11.12 12.69
N PRO A 144 -19.67 -12.36 13.16
CA PRO A 144 -20.20 -13.44 12.31
C PRO A 144 -21.59 -13.15 11.76
N ASN A 145 -22.37 -12.27 12.38
CA ASN A 145 -23.77 -11.99 12.06
C ASN A 145 -24.00 -10.71 11.23
N TYR A 146 -22.94 -9.99 10.86
CA TYR A 146 -23.09 -8.77 10.07
C TYR A 146 -23.07 -9.05 8.57
N ILE A 147 -23.82 -8.24 7.82
CA ILE A 147 -23.84 -8.28 6.36
C ILE A 147 -22.41 -8.06 5.82
N PRO A 148 -21.97 -8.75 4.75
CA PRO A 148 -20.57 -8.67 4.27
C PRO A 148 -20.06 -7.25 4.05
N CYS A 149 -20.86 -6.34 3.49
CA CYS A 149 -20.48 -4.95 3.27
C CYS A 149 -20.26 -4.16 4.58
N LEU A 150 -21.01 -4.48 5.64
CA LEU A 150 -20.81 -3.88 6.96
C LEU A 150 -19.59 -4.45 7.67
N ARG A 151 -19.32 -5.75 7.52
CA ARG A 151 -18.12 -6.41 8.05
C ARG A 151 -16.87 -5.75 7.48
N THR A 152 -16.84 -5.53 6.18
CA THR A 152 -15.72 -4.84 5.52
C THR A 152 -15.56 -3.42 6.05
N LYS A 153 -16.64 -2.63 6.10
CA LYS A 153 -16.59 -1.24 6.62
C LYS A 153 -16.16 -1.16 8.08
N LEU A 154 -16.58 -2.09 8.92
CA LEU A 154 -16.16 -2.14 10.32
C LEU A 154 -14.72 -2.59 10.51
N ALA A 155 -14.24 -3.52 9.67
CA ALA A 155 -12.87 -4.01 9.72
C ALA A 155 -11.84 -2.98 9.22
N ILE A 156 -12.15 -2.25 8.15
CA ILE A 156 -11.23 -1.28 7.52
C ILE A 156 -11.49 0.18 7.95
N GLY A 157 -12.56 0.42 8.70
CA GLY A 157 -13.00 1.76 9.08
C GLY A 157 -13.90 2.42 8.04
N VAL A 158 -14.44 3.58 8.41
CA VAL A 158 -15.38 4.33 7.58
C VAL A 158 -14.70 5.59 7.09
N PHE A 159 -14.64 5.77 5.77
CA PHE A 159 -14.06 6.96 5.15
C PHE A 159 -14.82 8.24 5.57
N GLU A 160 -14.07 9.35 5.63
CA GLU A 160 -14.68 10.66 5.85
C GLU A 160 -15.67 10.97 4.71
N GLY A 161 -16.88 11.39 5.08
CA GLY A 161 -18.02 11.54 4.16
C GLY A 161 -18.97 10.34 4.09
N GLU A 162 -18.55 9.15 4.52
CA GLU A 162 -19.42 7.97 4.61
C GLU A 162 -19.92 7.69 6.03
N ARG A 163 -19.37 8.36 7.04
CA ARG A 163 -19.71 8.14 8.46
C ARG A 163 -21.21 8.21 8.75
N ASN A 164 -21.88 9.22 8.20
CA ASN A 164 -23.31 9.38 8.40
C ASN A 164 -24.12 8.28 7.72
N ARG A 165 -23.73 7.84 6.53
CA ARG A 165 -24.40 6.74 5.83
C ARG A 165 -24.23 5.41 6.55
N THR A 166 -23.05 5.17 7.11
CA THR A 166 -22.76 3.93 7.86
C THR A 166 -23.50 3.90 9.19
N ALA A 167 -23.64 5.03 9.89
CA ALA A 167 -24.38 5.12 11.15
C ALA A 167 -25.87 4.76 11.01
N PHE A 168 -26.47 4.96 9.83
CA PHE A 168 -27.86 4.57 9.55
C PHE A 168 -28.01 3.10 9.13
N GLN A 169 -26.93 2.34 8.96
CA GLN A 169 -26.93 0.94 8.56
C GLN A 169 -26.62 0.00 9.75
N LEU A 170 -26.30 0.54 10.90
CA LEU A 170 -26.08 -0.17 12.16
C LEU A 170 -27.34 -0.13 13.01
#